data_5f10e16c174bbca59bf30f3b3002b7fa
#
_entry.id   5f10e16c174bbca59bf30f3b3002b7fa
#
_cell.length_a   1.000
_cell.length_b   1.000
_cell.length_c   1.000
_cell.angle_alpha   90.00
_cell.angle_beta   90.00
_cell.angle_gamma   90.00
#
_symmetry.space_group_name_H-M   'P 1'
#
loop_
_entity.id
_entity.type
_entity.pdbx_description
1 polymer ?
#
loop_
_entity_poly.entity_id
_entity_poly.type
_entity_poly.pdbx_seq_one_letter_code
_entity_poly.pdbx_strand_id
1 'polypeptide(L)'
;EIECPDSGPTHTGAALNMLCDCYDSEVNMGSKEQKGDWMPLLFILTDGKPSDLQVYDEAIQKVKQHQFTNIVACAAGPKAKTEPLKKLTDNVFTLDTMDSGTFKKFFQWVTINVQQGGRTMGVTDSIELPPPPAEVNVVI
;
A
#
# COMPACT_ATOMS: atom_id res chain seq x y z
N GLU A 1 16.15 0.42 -17.19
CA GLU A 1 15.21 1.53 -17.40
C GLU A 1 13.79 0.97 -17.43
N ILE A 2 12.87 1.58 -16.68
CA ILE A 2 11.47 1.14 -16.64
C ILE A 2 10.75 1.86 -17.77
N GLU A 3 10.26 1.10 -18.74
CA GLU A 3 9.42 1.62 -19.81
C GLU A 3 8.00 1.85 -19.31
N CYS A 4 7.46 3.03 -19.56
CA CYS A 4 6.10 3.38 -19.21
C CYS A 4 5.16 3.01 -20.37
N PRO A 5 4.17 2.13 -20.18
CA PRO A 5 3.22 1.82 -21.23
C PRO A 5 2.31 3.01 -21.53
N ASP A 6 1.96 3.23 -22.79
CA ASP A 6 1.07 4.31 -23.21
C ASP A 6 -0.37 4.13 -22.70
N SER A 7 -0.81 2.89 -22.57
CA SER A 7 -2.12 2.53 -22.05
C SER A 7 -2.17 1.03 -21.71
N GLY A 8 -3.15 0.63 -20.94
CA GLY A 8 -3.35 -0.78 -20.64
C GLY A 8 -4.28 -1.03 -19.46
N PRO A 9 -4.67 -2.29 -19.23
CA PRO A 9 -5.43 -2.67 -18.05
C PRO A 9 -4.59 -2.56 -16.77
N THR A 10 -5.24 -2.31 -15.66
CA THR A 10 -4.60 -2.22 -14.34
C THR A 10 -4.74 -3.56 -13.61
N HIS A 11 -3.73 -4.40 -13.70
CA HIS A 11 -3.71 -5.73 -13.07
C HIS A 11 -3.29 -5.67 -11.61
N THR A 12 -4.08 -5.00 -10.78
CA THR A 12 -3.77 -4.80 -9.35
C THR A 12 -3.75 -6.12 -8.58
N GLY A 13 -4.63 -7.06 -8.89
CA GLY A 13 -4.65 -8.38 -8.28
C GLY A 13 -3.37 -9.18 -8.54
N ALA A 14 -2.89 -9.19 -9.79
CA ALA A 14 -1.63 -9.83 -10.14
C ALA A 14 -0.43 -9.19 -9.42
N ALA A 15 -0.42 -7.86 -9.30
CA ALA A 15 0.63 -7.14 -8.59
C ALA A 15 0.64 -7.49 -7.09
N LEU A 16 -0.52 -7.59 -6.45
CA LEU A 16 -0.63 -8.00 -5.04
C LEU A 16 -0.21 -9.45 -4.83
N ASN A 17 -0.52 -10.36 -5.75
CA ASN A 17 -0.02 -11.73 -5.70
C ASN A 17 1.51 -11.77 -5.77
N MET A 18 2.11 -11.03 -6.69
CA MET A 18 3.57 -10.90 -6.80
C MET A 18 4.18 -10.32 -5.52
N LEU A 19 3.54 -9.34 -4.90
CA LEU A 19 3.96 -8.79 -3.62
C LEU A 19 3.99 -9.86 -2.53
N CYS A 20 2.95 -10.69 -2.44
CA CYS A 20 2.90 -11.79 -1.46
C CYS A 20 4.01 -12.82 -1.69
N ASP A 21 4.29 -13.17 -2.95
CA ASP A 21 5.38 -14.08 -3.30
C ASP A 21 6.75 -13.51 -2.92
N CYS A 22 6.97 -12.22 -3.16
CA CYS A 22 8.18 -11.52 -2.72
C CYS A 22 8.28 -11.48 -1.19
N TYR A 23 7.18 -11.21 -0.51
CA TYR A 23 7.13 -11.23 0.96
C TYR A 23 7.57 -12.59 1.51
N ASP A 24 7.00 -13.67 0.98
CA ASP A 24 7.29 -15.04 1.44
C ASP A 24 8.75 -15.45 1.19
N SER A 25 9.36 -14.93 0.12
CA SER A 25 10.74 -15.27 -0.26
C SER A 25 11.81 -14.37 0.38
N GLU A 26 11.49 -13.13 0.67
CA GLU A 26 12.47 -12.10 1.04
C GLU A 26 12.38 -11.66 2.51
N VAL A 27 11.20 -11.71 3.13
CA VAL A 27 11.01 -11.25 4.51
C VAL A 27 11.40 -12.31 5.52
N ASN A 28 12.36 -11.99 6.38
CA ASN A 28 12.76 -12.86 7.47
C ASN A 28 11.83 -12.65 8.67
N MET A 29 11.02 -13.65 8.98
CA MET A 29 10.07 -13.63 10.10
C MET A 29 10.73 -13.67 11.48
N GLY A 30 12.00 -13.95 11.54
CA GLY A 30 12.73 -14.15 12.80
C GLY A 30 12.51 -15.52 13.41
N SER A 31 13.32 -15.84 14.41
CA SER A 31 13.27 -17.06 15.19
C SER A 31 13.65 -16.77 16.65
N LYS A 32 13.67 -17.81 17.49
CA LYS A 32 14.16 -17.68 18.88
C LYS A 32 15.64 -17.26 18.96
N GLU A 33 16.41 -17.56 17.90
CA GLU A 33 17.85 -17.31 17.83
C GLU A 33 18.23 -16.10 17.00
N GLN A 34 17.33 -15.63 16.11
CA GLN A 34 17.60 -14.55 15.19
C GLN A 34 16.45 -13.55 15.16
N LYS A 35 16.79 -12.26 15.22
CA LYS A 35 15.84 -11.16 15.06
C LYS A 35 15.27 -11.15 13.62
N GLY A 36 13.95 -11.01 13.49
CA GLY A 36 13.29 -10.84 12.20
C GLY A 36 13.55 -9.48 11.58
N ASP A 37 13.16 -9.36 10.31
CA ASP A 37 13.20 -8.09 9.59
C ASP A 37 12.18 -7.09 10.17
N TRP A 38 12.31 -5.83 9.77
CA TRP A 38 11.28 -4.83 10.03
C TRP A 38 9.97 -5.22 9.33
N MET A 39 8.85 -5.04 10.00
CA MET A 39 7.55 -5.28 9.39
C MET A 39 7.35 -4.34 8.19
N PRO A 40 7.05 -4.87 7.01
CA PRO A 40 6.83 -4.05 5.83
C PRO A 40 5.64 -3.09 5.99
N LEU A 41 5.72 -1.95 5.33
CA LEU A 41 4.63 -1.00 5.17
C LEU A 41 4.20 -1.02 3.71
N LEU A 42 2.93 -1.28 3.44
CA LEU A 42 2.41 -1.36 2.08
C LEU A 42 1.75 -0.04 1.68
N PHE A 43 2.27 0.58 0.64
CA PHE A 43 1.64 1.72 -0.02
C PHE A 43 1.16 1.34 -1.41
N ILE A 44 -0.09 1.65 -1.70
CA ILE A 44 -0.70 1.46 -3.02
C ILE A 44 -1.14 2.81 -3.54
N LEU A 45 -0.65 3.17 -4.72
CA LEU A 45 -1.07 4.35 -5.46
C LEU A 45 -1.64 3.91 -6.80
N THR A 46 -2.89 4.25 -7.07
CA THR A 46 -3.56 3.90 -8.31
C THR A 46 -4.48 5.01 -8.78
N ASP A 47 -4.62 5.15 -10.09
CA ASP A 47 -5.53 6.11 -10.74
C ASP A 47 -6.82 5.46 -11.25
N GLY A 48 -6.97 4.16 -11.09
CA GLY A 48 -8.07 3.42 -11.67
C GLY A 48 -8.62 2.27 -10.84
N LYS A 49 -9.63 1.64 -11.41
CA LYS A 49 -10.23 0.42 -10.89
C LYS A 49 -9.40 -0.79 -11.36
N PRO A 50 -9.19 -1.81 -10.49
CA PRO A 50 -8.57 -3.06 -10.94
C PRO A 50 -9.32 -3.68 -12.11
N SER A 51 -8.58 -4.13 -13.13
CA SER A 51 -9.14 -4.82 -14.31
C SER A 51 -9.38 -6.30 -14.04
N ASP A 52 -8.59 -6.89 -13.15
CA ASP A 52 -8.59 -8.30 -12.76
C ASP A 52 -9.32 -8.52 -11.42
N LEU A 53 -10.59 -8.16 -11.34
CA LEU A 53 -11.37 -8.10 -10.10
C LEU A 53 -11.38 -9.41 -9.31
N GLN A 54 -11.52 -10.55 -9.97
CA GLN A 54 -11.50 -11.85 -9.30
C GLN A 54 -10.13 -12.13 -8.68
N VAL A 55 -9.07 -11.94 -9.44
CA VAL A 55 -7.70 -12.09 -8.95
C VAL A 55 -7.41 -11.10 -7.82
N TYR A 56 -7.93 -9.88 -7.93
CA TYR A 56 -7.82 -8.85 -6.91
C TYR A 56 -8.48 -9.27 -5.58
N ASP A 57 -9.71 -9.77 -5.63
CA ASP A 57 -10.42 -10.23 -4.44
C ASP A 57 -9.70 -11.41 -3.74
N GLU A 58 -9.15 -12.35 -4.52
CA GLU A 58 -8.32 -13.45 -3.99
C GLU A 58 -7.00 -12.93 -3.40
N ALA A 59 -6.35 -11.99 -4.08
CA ALA A 59 -5.08 -11.39 -3.63
C ALA A 59 -5.24 -10.61 -2.32
N ILE A 60 -6.37 -9.93 -2.11
CA ILE A 60 -6.68 -9.25 -0.85
C ILE A 60 -6.66 -10.24 0.32
N GLN A 61 -7.22 -11.43 0.16
CA GLN A 61 -7.20 -12.44 1.22
C GLN A 61 -5.77 -12.89 1.55
N LYS A 62 -4.91 -13.03 0.55
CA LYS A 62 -3.49 -13.33 0.77
C LYS A 62 -2.78 -12.20 1.50
N VAL A 63 -2.97 -10.95 1.08
CA VAL A 63 -2.35 -9.79 1.74
C VAL A 63 -2.76 -9.69 3.19
N LYS A 64 -4.03 -9.95 3.52
CA LYS A 64 -4.53 -9.93 4.90
C LYS A 64 -3.95 -11.04 5.78
N GLN A 65 -3.43 -12.11 5.21
CA GLN A 65 -2.74 -13.19 5.92
C GLN A 65 -1.28 -12.84 6.23
N HIS A 66 -0.71 -11.87 5.54
CA HIS A 66 0.66 -11.41 5.75
C HIS A 66 0.70 -10.28 6.79
N GLN A 67 1.84 -10.14 7.46
CA GLN A 67 2.03 -9.12 8.48
C GLN A 67 2.63 -7.85 7.89
N PHE A 68 1.82 -6.82 7.79
CA PHE A 68 2.28 -5.47 7.47
C PHE A 68 2.11 -4.57 8.69
N THR A 69 3.03 -3.63 8.89
CA THR A 69 2.89 -2.60 9.92
C THR A 69 1.61 -1.81 9.68
N ASN A 70 1.38 -1.45 8.44
CA ASN A 70 0.15 -0.80 7.98
C ASN A 70 -0.01 -0.98 6.47
N ILE A 71 -1.23 -0.81 5.98
CA ILE A 71 -1.55 -0.79 4.56
C ILE A 71 -2.24 0.54 4.27
N VAL A 72 -1.62 1.32 3.40
CA VAL A 72 -2.13 2.64 2.98
C VAL A 72 -2.41 2.60 1.49
N ALA A 73 -3.62 2.95 1.11
CA ALA A 73 -4.04 3.01 -0.28
C ALA A 73 -4.42 4.43 -0.68
N CYS A 74 -3.96 4.87 -1.83
CA CYS A 74 -4.24 6.18 -2.38
C CYS A 74 -4.84 6.07 -3.79
N ALA A 75 -6.01 6.66 -3.96
CA ALA A 75 -6.66 6.83 -5.25
C ALA A 75 -6.33 8.22 -5.80
N ALA A 76 -5.56 8.27 -6.88
CA ALA A 76 -5.08 9.52 -7.47
C ALA A 76 -5.88 9.88 -8.73
N GLY A 77 -6.35 11.13 -8.79
CA GLY A 77 -7.05 11.68 -9.93
C GLY A 77 -8.59 11.58 -9.85
N PRO A 78 -9.28 12.34 -10.70
CA PRO A 78 -10.74 12.52 -10.60
C PRO A 78 -11.55 11.29 -11.00
N LYS A 79 -10.95 10.33 -11.69
CA LYS A 79 -11.60 9.08 -12.11
C LYS A 79 -11.29 7.89 -11.20
N ALA A 80 -10.43 8.07 -10.22
CA ALA A 80 -10.03 7.01 -9.32
C ALA A 80 -11.21 6.52 -8.47
N LYS A 81 -11.27 5.21 -8.25
CA LYS A 81 -12.30 4.55 -7.45
C LYS A 81 -11.72 4.09 -6.11
N THR A 82 -12.42 4.41 -5.05
CA THR A 82 -12.01 4.09 -3.68
C THR A 82 -12.59 2.77 -3.18
N GLU A 83 -13.70 2.31 -3.73
CA GLU A 83 -14.39 1.11 -3.28
C GLU A 83 -13.50 -0.15 -3.31
N PRO A 84 -12.71 -0.42 -4.38
CA PRO A 84 -11.81 -1.55 -4.37
C PRO A 84 -10.71 -1.45 -3.30
N LEU A 85 -10.23 -0.24 -3.02
CA LEU A 85 -9.20 0.00 -2.01
C LEU A 85 -9.74 -0.19 -0.59
N LYS A 86 -11.00 0.14 -0.36
CA LYS A 86 -11.69 -0.08 0.92
C LYS A 86 -11.81 -1.56 1.29
N LYS A 87 -11.84 -2.45 0.32
CA LYS A 87 -11.79 -3.89 0.56
C LYS A 87 -10.45 -4.34 1.14
N LEU A 88 -9.38 -3.65 0.78
CA LEU A 88 -8.01 -3.99 1.19
C LEU A 88 -7.65 -3.39 2.55
N THR A 89 -7.98 -2.12 2.77
CA THR A 89 -7.63 -1.39 3.99
C THR A 89 -8.64 -0.29 4.30
N ASP A 90 -8.73 0.08 5.57
CA ASP A 90 -9.50 1.25 6.00
C ASP A 90 -8.74 2.56 5.81
N ASN A 91 -7.42 2.49 5.64
CA ASN A 91 -6.57 3.66 5.39
C ASN A 91 -6.55 4.01 3.90
N VAL A 92 -7.64 4.59 3.42
CA VAL A 92 -7.80 5.02 2.03
C VAL A 92 -7.80 6.53 1.93
N PHE A 93 -6.98 7.05 1.03
CA PHE A 93 -6.83 8.49 0.76
C PHE A 93 -7.13 8.78 -0.70
N THR A 94 -7.50 10.02 -1.00
CA THR A 94 -7.65 10.49 -2.38
C THR A 94 -6.77 11.71 -2.62
N LEU A 95 -6.24 11.80 -3.83
CA LEU A 95 -5.58 12.99 -4.35
C LEU A 95 -6.45 13.57 -5.48
N ASP A 96 -6.99 14.76 -5.27
CA ASP A 96 -7.87 15.40 -6.25
C ASP A 96 -7.10 15.88 -7.48
N THR A 97 -5.83 16.24 -7.27
CA THR A 97 -4.94 16.71 -8.33
C THR A 97 -3.73 15.79 -8.47
N MET A 98 -3.25 15.67 -9.70
CA MET A 98 -2.05 14.88 -10.02
C MET A 98 -0.84 15.80 -10.28
N ASP A 99 -0.80 16.96 -9.62
CA ASP A 99 0.34 17.85 -9.75
C ASP A 99 1.55 17.37 -8.93
N SER A 100 2.74 17.79 -9.36
CA SER A 100 4.00 17.38 -8.73
C SER A 100 4.15 17.82 -7.28
N GLY A 101 3.56 18.95 -6.92
CA GLY A 101 3.59 19.47 -5.55
C GLY A 101 2.81 18.60 -4.58
N THR A 102 1.61 18.17 -4.97
CA THR A 102 0.76 17.25 -4.18
C THR A 102 1.43 15.89 -4.01
N PHE A 103 1.98 15.32 -5.08
CA PHE A 103 2.74 14.06 -5.00
C PHE A 103 3.94 14.18 -4.09
N LYS A 104 4.70 15.27 -4.18
CA LYS A 104 5.86 15.51 -3.32
C LYS A 104 5.47 15.50 -1.84
N LYS A 105 4.41 16.19 -1.45
CA LYS A 105 3.91 16.23 -0.08
C LYS A 105 3.43 14.85 0.39
N PHE A 106 2.74 14.12 -0.47
CA PHE A 106 2.30 12.76 -0.17
C PHE A 106 3.49 11.83 0.10
N PHE A 107 4.50 11.84 -0.77
CA PHE A 107 5.70 11.01 -0.57
C PHE A 107 6.55 11.44 0.62
N GLN A 108 6.60 12.72 0.95
CA GLN A 108 7.23 13.18 2.18
C GLN A 108 6.52 12.62 3.41
N TRP A 109 5.19 12.63 3.42
CA TRP A 109 4.39 12.03 4.47
C TRP A 109 4.62 10.52 4.56
N VAL A 110 4.67 9.81 3.43
CA VAL A 110 5.04 8.39 3.35
C VAL A 110 6.40 8.14 3.99
N THR A 111 7.40 8.97 3.68
CA THR A 111 8.76 8.85 4.23
C THR A 111 8.78 8.99 5.74
N ILE A 112 8.04 9.95 6.28
CA ILE A 112 7.91 10.13 7.75
C ILE A 112 7.31 8.87 8.38
N ASN A 113 6.28 8.29 7.76
CA ASN A 113 5.66 7.06 8.24
C ASN A 113 6.65 5.88 8.24
N VAL A 114 7.45 5.74 7.20
CA VAL A 114 8.49 4.71 7.14
C VAL A 114 9.51 4.88 8.27
N GLN A 115 9.93 6.11 8.54
CA GLN A 115 10.91 6.40 9.60
C GLN A 115 10.36 6.13 11.00
N GLN A 116 9.08 6.41 11.24
CA GLN A 116 8.44 6.21 12.55
C GLN A 116 7.92 4.78 12.74
N GLY A 117 7.67 4.08 11.64
CA GLY A 117 7.02 2.78 11.61
C GLY A 117 7.89 1.57 11.92
N GLY A 118 9.13 1.77 12.36
CA GLY A 118 10.10 0.70 12.53
C GLY A 118 9.76 -0.32 13.62
N ARG A 119 9.04 -1.38 13.28
CA ARG A 119 8.81 -2.55 14.14
C ARG A 119 9.33 -3.82 13.48
N THR A 120 9.85 -4.72 14.30
CA THR A 120 10.28 -6.04 13.84
C THR A 120 9.13 -7.03 13.79
N MET A 121 9.27 -8.03 12.92
CA MET A 121 8.31 -9.12 12.82
C MET A 121 8.05 -9.78 14.19
N GLY A 122 6.80 -10.17 14.42
CA GLY A 122 6.35 -10.77 15.68
C GLY A 122 5.76 -9.80 16.69
N VAL A 123 5.79 -8.49 16.43
CA VAL A 123 5.09 -7.46 17.23
C VAL A 123 3.68 -7.28 16.66
N THR A 124 2.65 -7.37 17.52
CA THR A 124 1.25 -7.39 17.09
C THR A 124 0.55 -6.03 17.06
N ASP A 125 1.17 -5.00 17.63
CA ASP A 125 0.55 -3.67 17.71
C ASP A 125 0.68 -2.90 16.40
N SER A 126 -0.42 -2.33 15.92
CA SER A 126 -0.41 -1.39 14.80
C SER A 126 0.14 -0.03 15.23
N ILE A 127 0.78 0.66 14.29
CA ILE A 127 1.28 2.02 14.51
C ILE A 127 0.23 3.01 14.03
N GLU A 128 -0.08 4.01 14.85
CA GLU A 128 -0.89 5.14 14.39
C GLU A 128 -0.08 5.99 13.41
N LEU A 129 -0.69 6.25 12.25
CA LEU A 129 -0.10 7.11 11.24
C LEU A 129 -0.29 8.57 11.63
N PRO A 130 0.71 9.44 11.44
CA PRO A 130 0.52 10.88 11.58
C PRO A 130 -0.50 11.38 10.55
N PRO A 131 -1.16 12.53 10.80
CA PRO A 131 -2.16 13.06 9.87
C PRO A 131 -1.55 13.33 8.49
N PRO A 132 -2.27 13.00 7.39
CA PRO A 132 -1.80 13.27 6.04
C PRO A 132 -1.77 14.78 5.74
N PRO A 133 -1.05 15.22 4.68
CA PRO A 133 -1.10 16.59 4.20
C PRO A 133 -2.52 17.06 3.87
N ALA A 134 -2.77 18.36 3.96
CA ALA A 134 -4.09 18.94 3.72
C ALA A 134 -4.63 18.69 2.30
N GLU A 135 -3.75 18.47 1.33
CA GLU A 135 -4.10 18.17 -0.06
C GLU A 135 -4.50 16.71 -0.29
N VAL A 136 -4.34 15.87 0.72
CA VAL A 136 -4.71 14.46 0.69
C VAL A 136 -5.99 14.26 1.49
N ASN A 137 -7.04 13.79 0.84
CA ASN A 137 -8.33 13.57 1.48
C ASN A 137 -8.42 12.16 2.07
N VAL A 138 -8.90 12.06 3.30
CA VAL A 138 -9.20 10.78 3.96
C VAL A 138 -10.57 10.29 3.48
N VAL A 139 -10.64 9.05 3.04
CA VAL A 139 -11.90 8.41 2.65
C VAL A 139 -12.47 7.65 3.85
N ILE A 140 -13.58 8.10 4.31
CA ILE A 140 -14.32 7.51 5.43
C ILE A 140 -15.35 6.49 4.91
#